data_c655fdacfba9f359c8c79f81820ef5ba
#
_entry.id   c655fdacfba9f359c8c79f81820ef5ba
#
_cell.length_a   1.000
_cell.length_b   1.000
_cell.length_c   1.000
_cell.angle_alpha   90.00
_cell.angle_beta   90.00
_cell.angle_gamma   90.00
#
_symmetry.space_group_name_H-M   'P 1'
#
loop_
_entity.id
_entity.type
_entity.pdbx_description
1 polymer ?
#
loop_
_entity_poly.entity_id
_entity_poly.type
_entity_poly.pdbx_seq_one_letter_code
_entity_poly.pdbx_strand_id
1 'polypeptide(L)'
;MLTKVTAVCLLALGLSRPVFSQTNPDIQKVLDRLDTLEAENRKLLDEIHELRNELIERNTEGLDVQENRTAELDQSKVGTSQKLPITLTGMLLFNAFDNGKHSGTAQDPTSAALNAAPAFSGASLRQTVLGLKFNGPDLPGGGKASGQFYMDFFAGTSSPLNNLLRIRIATVDLNWKNFTLTLGQDKPIISPREPTSLAQVGVSPLTGAGNLWDWAPQVRLQQRFSFGENTGLLAQAGVYQTAESYPGTQPVEYSGTLERVRPGYQGRFEFFHGSENRRIEIAPGFHFSTTHVARQSVPSQIVSLDWLFRPTSVFEFTGEFFHGQNVAGLGARQGFDILPSEMVVPVHSQGEWAQISVFAAARLSFHAYAGEQHDRASDVAPGGVTRNFVYAGNLMYKLAPNVVAAFEASQARTQYLGSLLRLNNHYDLALAYLF
;
A
#
# COMPACT_ATOMS: atom_id res chain seq x y z
N MET A 1 17.95 -27.14 16.38
CA MET A 1 17.63 -27.62 17.73
C MET A 1 16.63 -28.76 17.61
N LEU A 2 17.16 -29.87 17.09
CA LEU A 2 16.50 -31.18 16.98
C LEU A 2 17.16 -32.04 18.04
N THR A 3 16.47 -32.38 19.08
CA THR A 3 16.77 -33.52 19.97
C THR A 3 15.84 -33.42 21.17
N LYS A 4 14.84 -34.26 21.20
CA LYS A 4 14.22 -34.84 22.39
C LYS A 4 12.79 -35.37 22.05
N VAL A 5 12.73 -36.46 21.31
CA VAL A 5 11.68 -37.45 21.43
C VAL A 5 12.26 -38.77 20.87
N THR A 6 13.09 -39.46 21.62
CA THR A 6 13.47 -40.85 21.40
C THR A 6 14.11 -41.37 22.69
N ALA A 7 13.28 -41.73 23.63
CA ALA A 7 13.71 -42.56 24.78
C ALA A 7 12.50 -42.94 25.63
N VAL A 8 11.63 -43.83 25.15
CA VAL A 8 10.86 -44.75 25.99
C VAL A 8 10.45 -45.94 25.13
N CYS A 9 11.35 -46.85 24.88
CA CYS A 9 11.06 -48.18 24.40
C CYS A 9 12.36 -49.01 24.44
N LEU A 10 12.83 -49.34 25.63
CA LEU A 10 13.84 -50.42 25.84
C LEU A 10 14.00 -50.66 27.31
N LEU A 11 13.05 -51.43 27.90
CA LEU A 11 13.26 -52.15 29.13
C LEU A 11 12.10 -53.14 29.37
N ALA A 12 12.17 -54.30 28.68
CA ALA A 12 11.49 -55.52 29.12
C ALA A 12 11.93 -56.71 28.24
N LEU A 13 13.18 -57.11 28.35
CA LEU A 13 13.63 -58.41 27.92
C LEU A 13 14.35 -59.05 29.09
N GLY A 14 13.70 -60.01 29.72
CA GLY A 14 14.33 -60.88 30.70
C GLY A 14 13.37 -61.37 31.76
N LEU A 15 12.68 -62.47 31.46
CA LEU A 15 12.52 -63.61 32.37
C LEU A 15 11.47 -64.58 31.82
N SER A 16 11.93 -65.59 31.08
CA SER A 16 11.17 -66.73 30.64
C SER A 16 10.83 -67.65 31.83
N ARG A 17 9.56 -67.87 32.10
CA ARG A 17 9.00 -69.10 32.66
C ARG A 17 7.69 -69.41 31.93
N PRO A 18 7.47 -70.67 31.52
CA PRO A 18 6.23 -71.07 30.89
C PRO A 18 5.17 -71.20 31.99
N VAL A 19 4.11 -70.40 31.91
CA VAL A 19 2.88 -70.62 32.66
C VAL A 19 1.79 -70.95 31.62
N PHE A 20 1.18 -72.09 31.79
CA PHE A 20 0.08 -72.61 31.03
C PHE A 20 -1.04 -71.60 30.82
N SER A 21 -1.44 -71.45 29.55
CA SER A 21 -2.52 -70.63 29.03
C SER A 21 -3.85 -71.02 29.73
N GLN A 22 -4.38 -70.06 30.48
CA GLN A 22 -5.84 -69.87 30.52
C GLN A 22 -6.10 -68.55 29.78
N THR A 23 -6.64 -68.75 28.56
CA THR A 23 -7.11 -67.63 27.75
C THR A 23 -8.27 -66.96 28.49
N ASN A 24 -7.98 -65.83 29.11
CA ASN A 24 -9.01 -65.03 29.75
C ASN A 24 -9.95 -64.49 28.64
N PRO A 25 -11.26 -64.85 28.65
CA PRO A 25 -12.21 -64.48 27.60
C PRO A 25 -12.34 -62.95 27.41
N ASP A 26 -11.91 -62.15 28.39
CA ASP A 26 -11.90 -60.69 28.27
C ASP A 26 -10.72 -60.17 27.44
N ILE A 27 -9.57 -60.87 27.47
CA ILE A 27 -8.41 -60.50 26.63
C ILE A 27 -8.73 -60.79 25.16
N GLN A 28 -9.41 -61.90 24.88
CA GLN A 28 -9.81 -62.24 23.51
C GLN A 28 -10.79 -61.22 22.95
N LYS A 29 -11.75 -60.76 23.73
CA LYS A 29 -12.67 -59.67 23.35
C LYS A 29 -11.97 -58.35 23.09
N VAL A 30 -10.92 -58.05 23.86
CA VAL A 30 -10.11 -56.82 23.62
C VAL A 30 -9.29 -56.94 22.34
N LEU A 31 -8.71 -58.09 22.06
CA LEU A 31 -7.99 -58.37 20.81
C LEU A 31 -8.92 -58.28 19.59
N ASP A 32 -10.09 -58.91 19.63
CA ASP A 32 -11.08 -58.85 18.56
C ASP A 32 -11.59 -57.41 18.33
N ARG A 33 -11.66 -56.62 19.39
CA ARG A 33 -12.02 -55.19 19.30
C ARG A 33 -10.90 -54.34 18.72
N LEU A 34 -9.64 -54.65 19.02
CA LEU A 34 -8.47 -54.03 18.43
C LEU A 34 -8.35 -54.32 16.94
N ASP A 35 -8.56 -55.57 16.54
CA ASP A 35 -8.54 -55.95 15.14
C ASP A 35 -9.68 -55.27 14.35
N THR A 36 -10.85 -55.11 14.98
CA THR A 36 -11.98 -54.38 14.38
C THR A 36 -11.65 -52.91 14.19
N LEU A 37 -11.05 -52.25 15.22
CA LEU A 37 -10.64 -50.84 15.14
C LEU A 37 -9.49 -50.60 14.16
N GLU A 38 -8.56 -51.59 14.02
CA GLU A 38 -7.51 -51.50 13.00
C GLU A 38 -8.10 -51.64 11.58
N ALA A 39 -9.08 -52.50 11.40
CA ALA A 39 -9.77 -52.63 10.11
C ALA A 39 -10.59 -51.37 9.77
N GLU A 40 -11.29 -50.80 10.76
CA GLU A 40 -11.99 -49.50 10.60
C GLU A 40 -11.03 -48.36 10.27
N ASN A 41 -9.87 -48.29 10.95
CA ASN A 41 -8.84 -47.27 10.70
C ASN A 41 -8.25 -47.42 9.28
N ARG A 42 -7.98 -48.63 8.81
CA ARG A 42 -7.52 -48.85 7.43
C ARG A 42 -8.57 -48.38 6.43
N LYS A 43 -9.84 -48.73 6.66
CA LYS A 43 -10.94 -48.28 5.81
C LYS A 43 -11.08 -46.75 5.76
N LEU A 44 -10.96 -46.08 6.91
CA LEU A 44 -10.98 -44.62 6.98
C LEU A 44 -9.79 -43.97 6.27
N LEU A 45 -8.60 -44.58 6.36
CA LEU A 45 -7.42 -44.09 5.63
C LEU A 45 -7.59 -44.23 4.11
N ASP A 46 -8.16 -45.33 3.66
CA ASP A 46 -8.46 -45.57 2.23
C ASP A 46 -9.52 -44.56 1.73
N GLU A 47 -10.55 -44.28 2.52
CA GLU A 47 -11.59 -43.31 2.22
C GLU A 47 -11.02 -41.85 2.19
N ILE A 48 -10.11 -41.54 3.09
CA ILE A 48 -9.37 -40.24 3.07
C ILE A 48 -8.51 -40.14 1.81
N HIS A 49 -7.83 -41.21 1.40
CA HIS A 49 -7.05 -41.22 0.17
C HIS A 49 -7.92 -41.05 -1.07
N GLU A 50 -9.07 -41.72 -1.12
CA GLU A 50 -10.03 -41.59 -2.21
C GLU A 50 -10.61 -40.17 -2.31
N LEU A 51 -11.07 -39.61 -1.18
CA LEU A 51 -11.57 -38.24 -1.11
C LEU A 51 -10.50 -37.22 -1.49
N ARG A 52 -9.24 -37.43 -1.10
CA ARG A 52 -8.14 -36.55 -1.47
C ARG A 52 -7.85 -36.61 -2.98
N ASN A 53 -7.91 -37.81 -3.58
CA ASN A 53 -7.74 -37.97 -5.02
C ASN A 53 -8.91 -37.32 -5.79
N GLU A 54 -10.15 -37.52 -5.31
CA GLU A 54 -11.35 -36.87 -5.88
C GLU A 54 -11.28 -35.33 -5.78
N LEU A 55 -10.73 -34.80 -4.69
CA LEU A 55 -10.53 -33.37 -4.49
C LEU A 55 -9.42 -32.79 -5.41
N ILE A 56 -8.36 -33.58 -5.65
CA ILE A 56 -7.30 -33.23 -6.60
C ILE A 56 -7.86 -33.25 -8.02
N GLU A 57 -8.63 -34.27 -8.37
CA GLU A 57 -9.25 -34.43 -9.69
C GLU A 57 -10.25 -33.28 -9.98
N ARG A 58 -11.13 -32.98 -9.03
CA ARG A 58 -12.05 -31.82 -9.12
C ARG A 58 -11.35 -30.50 -9.18
N ASN A 59 -10.23 -30.30 -8.47
CA ASN A 59 -9.43 -29.10 -8.57
C ASN A 59 -8.71 -29.00 -9.93
N THR A 60 -8.27 -30.12 -10.49
CA THR A 60 -7.63 -30.15 -11.80
C THR A 60 -8.66 -29.89 -12.92
N GLU A 61 -9.84 -30.52 -12.83
CA GLU A 61 -10.96 -30.24 -13.74
C GLU A 61 -11.45 -28.78 -13.61
N GLY A 62 -11.46 -28.22 -12.39
CA GLY A 62 -11.80 -26.81 -12.15
C GLY A 62 -10.79 -25.84 -12.75
N LEU A 63 -9.51 -26.17 -12.73
CA LEU A 63 -8.44 -25.41 -13.36
C LEU A 63 -8.50 -25.53 -14.88
N ASP A 64 -8.71 -26.73 -15.43
CA ASP A 64 -8.88 -26.97 -16.86
C ASP A 64 -10.15 -26.27 -17.41
N VAL A 65 -11.25 -26.26 -16.66
CA VAL A 65 -12.47 -25.55 -17.01
C VAL A 65 -12.26 -24.03 -16.95
N GLN A 66 -11.44 -23.55 -15.99
CA GLN A 66 -11.13 -22.14 -15.88
C GLN A 66 -10.13 -21.68 -16.94
N GLU A 67 -9.13 -22.51 -17.28
CA GLU A 67 -8.22 -22.28 -18.41
C GLU A 67 -8.98 -22.34 -19.75
N ASN A 68 -9.87 -23.33 -19.95
CA ASN A 68 -10.70 -23.43 -21.14
C ASN A 68 -11.71 -22.29 -21.25
N ARG A 69 -12.33 -21.84 -20.15
CA ARG A 69 -13.17 -20.62 -20.16
C ARG A 69 -12.37 -19.36 -20.43
N THR A 70 -11.15 -19.28 -19.91
CA THR A 70 -10.27 -18.14 -20.22
C THR A 70 -9.83 -18.18 -21.68
N ALA A 71 -9.53 -19.36 -22.21
CA ALA A 71 -9.20 -19.55 -23.64
C ALA A 71 -10.42 -19.35 -24.55
N GLU A 72 -11.62 -19.75 -24.14
CA GLU A 72 -12.87 -19.46 -24.89
C GLU A 72 -13.27 -17.98 -24.82
N LEU A 73 -13.06 -17.32 -23.69
CA LEU A 73 -13.22 -15.87 -23.54
C LEU A 73 -12.17 -15.12 -24.38
N ASP A 74 -10.95 -15.62 -24.46
CA ASP A 74 -9.91 -15.09 -25.34
C ASP A 74 -10.19 -15.36 -26.83
N GLN A 75 -10.84 -16.48 -27.16
CA GLN A 75 -11.26 -16.79 -28.53
C GLN A 75 -12.55 -16.08 -28.94
N SER A 76 -13.49 -15.83 -28.02
CA SER A 76 -14.73 -15.09 -28.30
C SER A 76 -14.52 -13.57 -28.40
N LYS A 77 -13.43 -13.07 -27.84
CA LYS A 77 -13.00 -11.68 -28.00
C LYS A 77 -12.22 -11.55 -29.30
N VAL A 78 -12.95 -11.29 -30.36
CA VAL A 78 -12.47 -10.71 -31.62
C VAL A 78 -11.78 -11.66 -32.58
N GLY A 79 -12.53 -12.01 -33.64
CA GLY A 79 -11.99 -12.37 -34.95
C GLY A 79 -11.32 -11.19 -35.63
N THR A 80 -10.38 -10.52 -35.00
CA THR A 80 -9.46 -9.56 -35.63
C THR A 80 -8.05 -9.93 -35.20
N SER A 81 -7.15 -9.95 -36.16
CA SER A 81 -5.75 -10.35 -36.08
C SER A 81 -4.85 -9.48 -35.18
N GLN A 82 -5.42 -8.73 -34.25
CA GLN A 82 -4.74 -7.96 -33.22
C GLN A 82 -5.42 -8.25 -31.87
N LYS A 83 -4.92 -9.23 -31.14
CA LYS A 83 -5.16 -9.30 -29.71
C LYS A 83 -4.55 -8.04 -29.08
N LEU A 84 -5.38 -7.07 -28.75
CA LEU A 84 -4.94 -5.96 -27.94
C LEU A 84 -4.63 -6.51 -26.52
N PRO A 85 -3.39 -6.55 -26.08
CA PRO A 85 -3.01 -7.13 -24.80
C PRO A 85 -3.31 -6.15 -23.66
N ILE A 86 -4.58 -5.77 -23.55
CA ILE A 86 -5.07 -4.79 -22.58
C ILE A 86 -5.98 -5.49 -21.57
N THR A 87 -5.68 -5.31 -20.29
CA THR A 87 -6.52 -5.77 -19.20
C THR A 87 -7.16 -4.57 -18.53
N LEU A 88 -8.49 -4.56 -18.45
CA LEU A 88 -9.22 -3.61 -17.62
C LEU A 88 -9.05 -4.04 -16.15
N THR A 89 -8.77 -3.11 -15.27
CA THR A 89 -8.65 -3.32 -13.84
C THR A 89 -9.13 -2.09 -13.09
N GLY A 90 -9.41 -2.21 -11.82
CA GLY A 90 -9.82 -1.05 -11.05
C GLY A 90 -10.62 -1.40 -9.81
N MET A 91 -11.27 -0.37 -9.28
CA MET A 91 -12.08 -0.45 -8.09
C MET A 91 -13.23 0.54 -8.20
N LEU A 92 -14.47 0.06 -8.26
CA LEU A 92 -15.64 0.90 -7.99
C LEU A 92 -15.74 1.09 -6.49
N LEU A 93 -15.63 2.33 -6.01
CA LEU A 93 -15.56 2.63 -4.58
C LEU A 93 -16.67 3.62 -4.20
N PHE A 94 -17.52 3.17 -3.28
CA PHE A 94 -18.51 4.00 -2.60
C PHE A 94 -18.05 4.29 -1.18
N ASN A 95 -18.04 5.56 -0.79
CA ASN A 95 -17.75 6.03 0.55
C ASN A 95 -18.96 6.76 1.12
N ALA A 96 -19.31 6.47 2.36
CA ALA A 96 -20.26 7.24 3.17
C ALA A 96 -19.52 7.75 4.42
N PHE A 97 -19.46 9.07 4.59
CA PHE A 97 -18.61 9.70 5.58
C PHE A 97 -19.37 10.64 6.52
N ASP A 98 -18.77 10.84 7.71
CA ASP A 98 -19.19 11.83 8.69
C ASP A 98 -17.99 12.63 9.19
N ASN A 99 -18.10 13.95 9.14
CA ASN A 99 -17.03 14.90 9.40
C ASN A 99 -17.35 15.85 10.55
N GLY A 100 -16.36 16.06 11.41
CA GLY A 100 -16.41 17.05 12.48
C GLY A 100 -16.38 18.50 11.98
N LYS A 101 -16.49 19.46 12.92
CA LYS A 101 -16.57 20.90 12.64
C LYS A 101 -15.30 21.51 12.05
N HIS A 102 -14.17 20.85 12.16
CA HIS A 102 -12.88 21.33 11.63
C HIS A 102 -12.42 20.54 10.39
N SER A 103 -13.33 20.02 9.60
CA SER A 103 -13.05 19.33 8.34
C SER A 103 -12.60 20.27 7.20
N GLY A 104 -12.83 21.58 7.35
CA GLY A 104 -12.57 22.55 6.29
C GLY A 104 -13.47 22.37 5.06
N THR A 105 -14.66 21.74 5.23
CA THR A 105 -15.59 21.34 4.17
C THR A 105 -15.03 20.26 3.20
N ALA A 106 -13.88 19.66 3.51
CA ALA A 106 -13.35 18.56 2.74
C ALA A 106 -14.09 17.24 3.05
N GLN A 107 -14.34 16.42 2.03
CA GLN A 107 -14.90 15.08 2.21
C GLN A 107 -13.91 14.20 2.99
N ASP A 108 -12.65 14.25 2.60
CA ASP A 108 -11.54 13.45 3.13
C ASP A 108 -10.49 14.39 3.78
N PRO A 109 -10.74 14.88 5.02
CA PRO A 109 -9.88 15.87 5.62
C PRO A 109 -8.54 15.27 6.07
N THR A 110 -7.44 15.82 5.58
CA THR A 110 -6.06 15.42 5.96
C THR A 110 -5.50 16.22 7.13
N SER A 111 -6.24 17.23 7.61
CA SER A 111 -5.89 18.09 8.74
C SER A 111 -7.15 18.68 9.38
N ALA A 112 -7.04 19.18 10.61
CA ALA A 112 -8.09 19.96 11.23
C ALA A 112 -7.99 21.42 10.84
N ALA A 113 -8.99 21.97 10.16
CA ALA A 113 -9.02 23.36 9.70
C ALA A 113 -8.98 24.35 10.87
N LEU A 114 -8.34 25.51 10.65
CA LEU A 114 -8.23 26.59 11.64
C LEU A 114 -9.62 27.07 12.10
N ASN A 115 -10.50 27.33 11.14
CA ASN A 115 -11.86 27.83 11.38
C ASN A 115 -12.85 26.67 11.42
N ALA A 116 -13.78 26.73 12.37
CA ALA A 116 -14.86 25.78 12.44
C ALA A 116 -15.91 26.06 11.34
N ALA A 117 -16.45 25.00 10.76
CA ALA A 117 -17.61 24.99 9.88
C ALA A 117 -18.65 24.03 10.48
N PRO A 118 -19.91 24.01 10.01
CA PRO A 118 -20.85 22.96 10.41
C PRO A 118 -20.30 21.58 10.12
N ALA A 119 -20.47 20.66 11.07
CA ALA A 119 -20.22 19.24 10.83
C ALA A 119 -21.15 18.75 9.71
N PHE A 120 -20.69 17.83 8.88
CA PHE A 120 -21.50 17.33 7.76
C PHE A 120 -21.17 15.89 7.40
N SER A 121 -22.20 15.21 6.92
CA SER A 121 -22.09 13.85 6.42
C SER A 121 -22.41 13.81 4.94
N GLY A 122 -21.94 12.82 4.24
CA GLY A 122 -22.19 12.67 2.82
C GLY A 122 -21.84 11.31 2.28
N ALA A 123 -21.97 11.16 0.96
CA ALA A 123 -21.52 9.99 0.25
C ALA A 123 -20.87 10.39 -1.08
N SER A 124 -19.95 9.56 -1.59
CA SER A 124 -19.18 9.85 -2.77
C SER A 124 -18.76 8.59 -3.52
N LEU A 125 -18.61 8.70 -4.85
CA LEU A 125 -17.99 7.71 -5.73
C LEU A 125 -16.67 8.25 -6.34
N ARG A 126 -16.22 9.45 -5.93
CA ARG A 126 -15.08 10.16 -6.53
C ARG A 126 -13.77 9.38 -6.43
N GLN A 127 -13.64 8.53 -5.43
CA GLN A 127 -12.44 7.73 -5.18
C GLN A 127 -12.41 6.42 -5.99
N THR A 128 -13.40 6.18 -6.86
CA THR A 128 -13.39 5.09 -7.84
C THR A 128 -12.16 5.20 -8.74
N VAL A 129 -11.45 4.08 -8.90
CA VAL A 129 -10.23 3.99 -9.72
C VAL A 129 -10.49 3.12 -10.93
N LEU A 130 -10.20 3.63 -12.11
CA LEU A 130 -10.23 2.90 -13.37
C LEU A 130 -8.79 2.71 -13.87
N GLY A 131 -8.45 1.52 -14.29
CA GLY A 131 -7.11 1.20 -14.75
C GLY A 131 -7.09 0.32 -16.01
N LEU A 132 -6.04 0.48 -16.78
CA LEU A 132 -5.68 -0.35 -17.93
C LEU A 132 -4.24 -0.84 -17.73
N LYS A 133 -4.01 -2.12 -17.94
CA LYS A 133 -2.66 -2.71 -18.01
C LYS A 133 -2.38 -3.18 -19.41
N PHE A 134 -1.18 -2.95 -19.88
CA PHE A 134 -0.75 -3.31 -21.23
C PHE A 134 0.41 -4.31 -21.15
N ASN A 135 0.33 -5.40 -21.91
CA ASN A 135 1.44 -6.28 -22.19
C ASN A 135 1.93 -6.00 -23.61
N GLY A 136 3.08 -5.36 -23.69
CA GLY A 136 3.68 -4.95 -24.97
C GLY A 136 4.56 -6.03 -25.58
N PRO A 137 5.25 -5.69 -26.69
CA PRO A 137 6.12 -6.60 -27.43
C PRO A 137 7.40 -6.96 -26.65
N ASP A 138 8.06 -8.01 -27.12
CA ASP A 138 9.40 -8.34 -26.71
C ASP A 138 10.40 -7.29 -27.24
N LEU A 139 11.41 -7.02 -26.43
CA LEU A 139 12.46 -6.05 -26.69
C LEU A 139 13.78 -6.76 -27.00
N PRO A 140 14.72 -6.13 -27.74
CA PRO A 140 16.06 -6.65 -27.90
C PRO A 140 16.73 -6.98 -26.57
N GLY A 141 17.53 -8.03 -26.54
CA GLY A 141 18.23 -8.47 -25.30
C GLY A 141 17.35 -9.23 -24.33
N GLY A 142 16.20 -9.79 -24.78
CA GLY A 142 15.27 -10.58 -23.95
C GLY A 142 14.45 -9.75 -22.99
N GLY A 143 14.30 -8.47 -23.26
CA GLY A 143 13.43 -7.57 -22.51
C GLY A 143 11.96 -7.69 -22.92
N LYS A 144 11.08 -7.06 -22.15
CA LYS A 144 9.63 -6.99 -22.41
C LYS A 144 9.09 -5.60 -22.10
N ALA A 145 8.30 -5.06 -23.00
CA ALA A 145 7.57 -3.83 -22.75
C ALA A 145 6.28 -4.14 -21.98
N SER A 146 5.91 -3.28 -21.05
CA SER A 146 4.62 -3.28 -20.38
C SER A 146 4.21 -1.83 -20.06
N GLY A 147 3.01 -1.63 -19.58
CA GLY A 147 2.58 -0.31 -19.16
C GLY A 147 1.29 -0.39 -18.38
N GLN A 148 0.97 0.71 -17.73
CA GLN A 148 -0.26 0.86 -16.96
C GLN A 148 -0.78 2.28 -17.04
N PHE A 149 -2.09 2.41 -16.92
CA PHE A 149 -2.77 3.68 -16.89
C PHE A 149 -3.88 3.63 -15.85
N TYR A 150 -3.81 4.47 -14.81
CA TYR A 150 -4.82 4.56 -13.77
C TYR A 150 -5.32 5.98 -13.63
N MET A 151 -6.62 6.12 -13.46
CA MET A 151 -7.30 7.38 -13.23
C MET A 151 -8.35 7.24 -12.12
N ASP A 152 -8.69 8.36 -11.48
CA ASP A 152 -9.81 8.48 -10.57
C ASP A 152 -10.71 9.67 -10.96
N PHE A 153 -11.80 9.87 -10.20
CA PHE A 153 -12.73 10.99 -10.41
C PHE A 153 -12.51 12.11 -9.39
N PHE A 154 -11.30 12.24 -8.86
CA PHE A 154 -11.01 13.13 -7.74
C PHE A 154 -10.58 14.55 -8.16
N ALA A 155 -10.49 14.85 -9.46
CA ALA A 155 -10.24 16.19 -9.96
C ALA A 155 -11.49 17.09 -9.82
N GLY A 156 -11.28 18.39 -9.91
CA GLY A 156 -12.35 19.39 -9.80
C GLY A 156 -12.77 19.69 -8.36
N THR A 157 -13.91 20.38 -8.23
CA THR A 157 -14.49 20.73 -6.93
C THR A 157 -15.10 19.53 -6.23
N SER A 158 -15.21 19.57 -4.91
CA SER A 158 -15.84 18.51 -4.10
C SER A 158 -17.38 18.42 -4.23
N SER A 159 -17.95 18.96 -5.30
CA SER A 159 -19.37 18.83 -5.59
C SER A 159 -19.70 17.41 -6.05
N PRO A 160 -20.77 16.77 -5.55
CA PRO A 160 -21.19 15.43 -5.96
C PRO A 160 -21.50 15.30 -7.46
N LEU A 161 -21.76 16.41 -8.15
CA LEU A 161 -22.12 16.44 -9.56
C LEU A 161 -20.96 16.77 -10.52
N ASN A 162 -19.81 17.21 -9.99
CA ASN A 162 -18.66 17.70 -10.79
C ASN A 162 -17.41 16.84 -10.55
N ASN A 163 -17.54 15.55 -10.80
CA ASN A 163 -16.40 14.61 -10.70
C ASN A 163 -15.64 14.61 -12.04
N LEU A 164 -14.42 15.13 -12.03
CA LEU A 164 -13.53 15.14 -13.18
C LEU A 164 -12.49 14.04 -13.08
N LEU A 165 -12.13 13.44 -14.21
CA LEU A 165 -11.07 12.45 -14.30
C LEU A 165 -9.71 13.09 -14.03
N ARG A 166 -8.89 12.37 -13.26
CA ARG A 166 -7.50 12.72 -12.98
C ARG A 166 -6.61 11.50 -13.27
N ILE A 167 -5.52 11.72 -13.99
CA ILE A 167 -4.49 10.70 -14.19
C ILE A 167 -3.71 10.56 -12.88
N ARG A 168 -3.63 9.33 -12.39
CA ARG A 168 -2.80 8.96 -11.24
C ARG A 168 -1.46 8.40 -11.71
N ILE A 169 -1.52 7.30 -12.45
CA ILE A 169 -0.36 6.59 -12.97
C ILE A 169 -0.55 6.42 -14.48
N ALA A 170 0.48 6.68 -15.24
CA ALA A 170 0.53 6.45 -16.66
C ALA A 170 1.98 6.14 -17.05
N THR A 171 2.34 4.84 -17.12
CA THR A 171 3.73 4.42 -17.34
C THR A 171 3.87 3.47 -18.52
N VAL A 172 5.05 3.54 -19.12
CA VAL A 172 5.61 2.50 -20.00
C VAL A 172 6.87 1.97 -19.32
N ASP A 173 6.91 0.65 -19.10
CA ASP A 173 7.99 -0.04 -18.45
C ASP A 173 8.71 -0.93 -19.46
N LEU A 174 10.01 -0.74 -19.60
CA LEU A 174 10.91 -1.57 -20.39
C LEU A 174 11.70 -2.45 -19.44
N ASN A 175 11.36 -3.74 -19.40
CA ASN A 175 11.81 -4.68 -18.39
C ASN A 175 12.80 -5.69 -18.96
N TRP A 176 13.96 -5.83 -18.35
CA TRP A 176 14.91 -6.92 -18.52
C TRP A 176 15.07 -7.69 -17.20
N LYS A 177 15.79 -8.77 -17.20
CA LYS A 177 15.92 -9.67 -16.03
C LYS A 177 16.16 -8.96 -14.69
N ASN A 178 17.07 -7.99 -14.68
CA ASN A 178 17.49 -7.28 -13.45
C ASN A 178 17.40 -5.76 -13.59
N PHE A 179 16.94 -5.26 -14.73
CA PHE A 179 16.91 -3.85 -15.05
C PHE A 179 15.52 -3.45 -15.56
N THR A 180 15.02 -2.32 -15.11
CA THR A 180 13.78 -1.72 -15.62
C THR A 180 14.00 -0.23 -15.89
N LEU A 181 13.55 0.23 -17.06
CA LEU A 181 13.39 1.63 -17.38
C LEU A 181 11.90 1.96 -17.41
N THR A 182 11.46 2.85 -16.53
CA THR A 182 10.09 3.37 -16.46
C THR A 182 10.04 4.80 -16.98
N LEU A 183 9.11 5.07 -17.90
CA LEU A 183 8.83 6.42 -18.42
C LEU A 183 7.35 6.72 -18.23
N GLY A 184 7.03 7.90 -17.68
CA GLY A 184 5.64 8.33 -17.49
C GLY A 184 5.39 8.97 -16.14
N GLN A 185 4.14 9.03 -15.72
CA GLN A 185 3.72 9.55 -14.43
C GLN A 185 3.55 8.42 -13.42
N ASP A 186 4.21 8.52 -12.29
CA ASP A 186 4.17 7.52 -11.21
C ASP A 186 4.42 8.16 -9.84
N LYS A 187 4.31 7.37 -8.77
CA LYS A 187 4.66 7.76 -7.39
C LYS A 187 6.12 8.22 -7.27
N PRO A 188 6.44 9.03 -6.25
CA PRO A 188 7.82 9.40 -5.97
C PRO A 188 8.68 8.15 -5.71
N ILE A 189 9.92 8.17 -6.20
CA ILE A 189 10.86 7.05 -6.00
C ILE A 189 11.15 6.85 -4.51
N ILE A 190 11.24 7.95 -3.76
CA ILE A 190 11.60 7.95 -2.33
C ILE A 190 10.46 7.53 -1.41
N SER A 191 9.20 7.47 -1.89
CA SER A 191 8.02 7.11 -1.11
C SER A 191 7.08 6.20 -1.91
N PRO A 192 7.43 4.92 -2.09
CA PRO A 192 6.61 3.97 -2.85
C PRO A 192 5.43 3.43 -2.05
N ARG A 193 5.42 3.62 -0.72
CA ARG A 193 4.45 3.04 0.21
C ARG A 193 3.46 4.10 0.70
N GLU A 194 2.29 3.65 1.08
CA GLU A 194 1.26 4.48 1.71
C GLU A 194 0.44 3.64 2.69
N PRO A 195 -0.20 4.25 3.71
CA PRO A 195 -1.10 3.53 4.61
C PRO A 195 -2.28 2.89 3.88
N THR A 196 -2.75 1.77 4.39
CA THR A 196 -3.86 1.00 3.82
C THR A 196 -5.19 1.59 4.26
N SER A 197 -5.96 2.16 3.33
CA SER A 197 -7.26 2.76 3.59
C SER A 197 -8.18 2.62 2.36
N LEU A 198 -9.49 2.48 2.59
CA LEU A 198 -10.53 2.68 1.58
C LEU A 198 -11.31 3.99 1.81
N ALA A 199 -11.08 4.66 2.92
CA ALA A 199 -11.62 5.99 3.20
C ALA A 199 -10.87 7.08 2.43
N GLN A 200 -9.56 6.92 2.23
CA GLN A 200 -8.67 7.88 1.57
C GLN A 200 -7.89 7.22 0.43
N VAL A 201 -8.53 7.09 -0.74
CA VAL A 201 -7.94 6.57 -1.97
C VAL A 201 -7.62 7.69 -2.96
N GLY A 202 -8.44 8.71 -3.02
CA GLY A 202 -8.26 9.89 -3.89
C GLY A 202 -7.14 10.82 -3.43
N VAL A 203 -6.95 10.92 -2.13
CA VAL A 203 -5.82 11.56 -1.46
C VAL A 203 -5.20 10.50 -0.57
N SER A 204 -3.89 10.33 -0.62
CA SER A 204 -3.22 9.31 0.19
C SER A 204 -3.42 9.58 1.69
N PRO A 205 -3.67 8.55 2.51
CA PRO A 205 -3.76 8.72 3.96
C PRO A 205 -2.51 9.40 4.51
N LEU A 206 -2.68 10.17 5.58
CA LEU A 206 -1.59 10.92 6.25
C LEU A 206 -0.91 11.98 5.36
N THR A 207 -1.57 12.42 4.27
CA THR A 207 -1.11 13.57 3.48
C THR A 207 -0.92 14.79 4.38
N GLY A 208 0.26 15.40 4.33
CA GLY A 208 0.63 16.51 5.23
C GLY A 208 0.71 16.10 6.71
N ALA A 209 0.83 14.81 7.00
CA ALA A 209 1.04 14.25 8.32
C ALA A 209 2.09 13.12 8.26
N GLY A 210 3.19 13.36 7.53
CA GLY A 210 4.34 12.47 7.47
C GLY A 210 4.41 11.52 6.30
N ASN A 211 3.36 11.37 5.51
CA ASN A 211 3.37 10.56 4.30
C ASN A 211 3.70 11.43 3.08
N LEU A 212 4.81 11.13 2.40
CA LEU A 212 5.13 11.68 1.09
C LEU A 212 4.42 10.83 0.03
N TRP A 213 3.74 11.51 -0.90
CA TRP A 213 3.02 10.88 -1.98
C TRP A 213 2.88 11.88 -3.13
N ASP A 214 2.10 11.63 -4.09
CA ASP A 214 1.76 12.38 -5.28
C ASP A 214 2.18 11.61 -6.53
N TRP A 215 1.88 12.14 -7.69
CA TRP A 215 2.25 11.54 -8.96
C TRP A 215 2.88 12.60 -9.83
N ALA A 216 4.09 12.30 -10.32
CA ALA A 216 4.82 13.22 -11.18
C ALA A 216 5.34 12.50 -12.43
N PRO A 217 5.37 13.19 -13.60
CA PRO A 217 6.09 12.70 -14.76
C PRO A 217 7.56 12.47 -14.45
N GLN A 218 8.06 11.29 -14.79
CA GLN A 218 9.41 10.85 -14.44
C GLN A 218 10.01 9.88 -15.46
N VAL A 219 11.33 9.82 -15.45
CA VAL A 219 12.12 8.75 -16.05
C VAL A 219 12.88 8.09 -14.92
N ARG A 220 12.62 6.79 -14.67
CA ARG A 220 13.19 6.03 -13.58
C ARG A 220 13.96 4.82 -14.09
N LEU A 221 15.17 4.64 -13.59
CA LEU A 221 15.98 3.46 -13.76
C LEU A 221 15.95 2.62 -12.49
N GLN A 222 15.81 1.32 -12.64
CA GLN A 222 15.89 0.34 -11.55
C GLN A 222 16.88 -0.76 -11.89
N GLN A 223 17.75 -1.08 -10.96
CA GLN A 223 18.68 -2.20 -11.06
C GLN A 223 18.56 -3.08 -9.82
N ARG A 224 18.31 -4.37 -10.03
CA ARG A 224 18.27 -5.37 -8.97
C ARG A 224 19.60 -6.13 -8.90
N PHE A 225 20.14 -6.20 -7.70
CA PHE A 225 21.31 -7.01 -7.35
C PHE A 225 20.86 -8.11 -6.39
N SER A 226 21.06 -9.37 -6.77
CA SER A 226 20.72 -10.53 -5.93
C SER A 226 21.99 -11.06 -5.28
N PHE A 227 22.01 -11.18 -3.96
CA PHE A 227 23.13 -11.70 -3.16
C PHE A 227 22.86 -13.14 -2.69
N GLY A 228 21.67 -13.69 -3.01
CA GLY A 228 21.19 -15.03 -2.70
C GLY A 228 19.78 -15.20 -3.19
N GLU A 229 19.11 -16.31 -2.83
CA GLU A 229 17.76 -16.60 -3.30
C GLU A 229 16.73 -15.53 -2.86
N ASN A 230 16.86 -15.06 -1.61
CA ASN A 230 15.88 -14.16 -0.99
C ASN A 230 16.51 -12.87 -0.43
N THR A 231 17.71 -12.51 -0.86
CA THR A 231 18.42 -11.32 -0.36
C THR A 231 18.96 -10.53 -1.53
N GLY A 232 18.83 -9.21 -1.47
CA GLY A 232 19.35 -8.35 -2.50
C GLY A 232 19.21 -6.87 -2.21
N LEU A 233 19.59 -6.09 -3.21
CA LEU A 233 19.47 -4.64 -3.24
C LEU A 233 18.74 -4.24 -4.52
N LEU A 234 17.73 -3.38 -4.40
CA LEU A 234 17.11 -2.68 -5.51
C LEU A 234 17.58 -1.22 -5.48
N ALA A 235 18.40 -0.84 -6.44
CA ALA A 235 18.83 0.55 -6.63
C ALA A 235 17.89 1.23 -7.64
N GLN A 236 17.36 2.38 -7.28
CA GLN A 236 16.47 3.19 -8.09
C GLN A 236 17.02 4.61 -8.19
N ALA A 237 16.99 5.19 -9.39
CA ALA A 237 17.35 6.58 -9.62
C ALA A 237 16.46 7.14 -10.72
N GLY A 238 16.13 8.42 -10.64
CA GLY A 238 15.28 9.03 -11.66
C GLY A 238 15.33 10.54 -11.67
N VAL A 239 14.81 11.04 -12.77
CA VAL A 239 14.57 12.44 -13.04
C VAL A 239 13.06 12.63 -13.12
N TYR A 240 12.52 13.65 -12.46
CA TYR A 240 11.09 13.90 -12.47
C TYR A 240 10.76 15.38 -12.59
N GLN A 241 9.55 15.66 -13.02
CA GLN A 241 9.03 17.01 -13.08
C GLN A 241 8.61 17.47 -11.69
N THR A 242 9.13 18.59 -11.23
CA THR A 242 8.74 19.20 -9.96
C THR A 242 7.35 19.79 -10.03
N ALA A 243 6.65 19.78 -8.91
CA ALA A 243 5.31 20.30 -8.77
C ALA A 243 5.16 21.22 -7.53
N GLU A 244 6.23 21.91 -7.18
CA GLU A 244 6.21 22.85 -6.06
C GLU A 244 5.09 23.87 -6.25
N SER A 245 4.29 24.05 -5.23
CA SER A 245 3.15 24.95 -5.23
C SER A 245 3.14 25.81 -3.96
N TYR A 246 2.62 27.01 -4.07
CA TYR A 246 2.34 27.84 -2.92
C TYR A 246 1.04 27.37 -2.26
N PRO A 247 1.03 27.11 -0.94
CA PRO A 247 -0.11 26.48 -0.26
C PRO A 247 -1.33 27.40 -0.06
N GLY A 248 -1.25 28.65 -0.46
CA GLY A 248 -2.32 29.65 -0.34
C GLY A 248 -2.56 30.45 -1.61
N THR A 249 -3.31 31.53 -1.50
CA THR A 249 -3.42 32.51 -2.58
C THR A 249 -2.10 33.26 -2.70
N GLN A 250 -1.42 33.11 -3.83
CA GLN A 250 -0.16 33.82 -4.08
C GLN A 250 -0.37 35.34 -4.11
N PRO A 251 0.49 36.12 -3.46
CA PRO A 251 0.51 37.54 -3.65
C PRO A 251 0.66 37.94 -5.13
N VAL A 252 0.01 38.99 -5.56
CA VAL A 252 -0.02 39.40 -7.00
C VAL A 252 1.38 39.60 -7.56
N GLU A 253 2.30 40.14 -6.77
CA GLU A 253 3.69 40.36 -7.13
C GLU A 253 4.52 39.08 -7.33
N TYR A 254 4.07 37.96 -6.78
CA TYR A 254 4.74 36.65 -6.89
C TYR A 254 4.07 35.72 -7.92
N SER A 255 2.82 35.94 -8.27
CA SER A 255 2.00 35.01 -9.04
C SER A 255 2.53 34.62 -10.43
N GLY A 256 3.30 35.50 -11.06
CA GLY A 256 3.90 35.26 -12.37
C GLY A 256 5.36 34.81 -12.34
N THR A 257 5.94 34.62 -11.15
CA THR A 257 7.39 34.39 -10.99
C THR A 257 7.74 33.02 -10.45
N LEU A 258 6.73 32.18 -10.17
CA LEU A 258 6.95 30.79 -9.77
C LEU A 258 7.35 29.97 -11.01
N GLU A 259 8.61 29.58 -11.09
CA GLU A 259 9.19 28.92 -12.26
C GLU A 259 9.78 27.57 -11.89
N ARG A 260 9.61 26.60 -12.79
CA ARG A 260 10.28 25.31 -12.74
C ARG A 260 11.53 25.38 -13.61
N VAL A 261 12.67 25.55 -12.99
CA VAL A 261 13.93 25.83 -13.72
C VAL A 261 14.64 24.55 -14.12
N ARG A 262 14.48 23.49 -13.32
CA ARG A 262 15.18 22.20 -13.52
C ARG A 262 14.28 21.04 -13.12
N PRO A 263 14.51 19.85 -13.72
CA PRO A 263 13.91 18.64 -13.17
C PRO A 263 14.47 18.35 -11.78
N GLY A 264 13.68 17.64 -10.98
CA GLY A 264 14.14 17.07 -9.72
C GLY A 264 14.85 15.74 -9.95
N TYR A 265 15.63 15.34 -8.98
CA TYR A 265 16.37 14.08 -8.96
C TYR A 265 16.00 13.31 -7.71
N GLN A 266 15.73 12.03 -7.85
CA GLN A 266 15.49 11.11 -6.74
C GLN A 266 16.33 9.87 -6.87
N GLY A 267 16.70 9.30 -5.72
CA GLY A 267 17.31 7.98 -5.64
C GLY A 267 16.83 7.26 -4.40
N ARG A 268 16.79 5.92 -4.48
CA ARG A 268 16.38 5.04 -3.39
C ARG A 268 17.12 3.72 -3.50
N PHE A 269 17.56 3.19 -2.35
CA PHE A 269 18.31 1.95 -2.26
C PHE A 269 17.60 1.00 -1.29
N GLU A 270 16.79 0.09 -1.82
CA GLU A 270 16.05 -0.87 -1.02
C GLU A 270 16.89 -2.13 -0.79
N PHE A 271 17.28 -2.33 0.44
CA PHE A 271 17.80 -3.60 0.90
C PHE A 271 16.63 -4.50 1.32
N PHE A 272 16.55 -5.70 0.76
CA PHE A 272 15.49 -6.65 1.06
C PHE A 272 16.03 -8.02 1.45
N HIS A 273 15.32 -8.68 2.38
CA HIS A 273 15.60 -10.05 2.81
C HIS A 273 14.31 -10.79 3.12
N GLY A 274 14.24 -12.06 2.70
CA GLY A 274 13.14 -12.96 3.02
C GLY A 274 12.18 -13.24 1.86
N SER A 275 11.20 -14.10 2.10
CA SER A 275 10.14 -14.46 1.17
C SER A 275 8.95 -13.53 1.30
N GLU A 276 7.94 -13.66 0.42
CA GLU A 276 6.71 -12.87 0.43
C GLU A 276 6.00 -12.86 1.80
N ASN A 277 5.99 -13.99 2.51
CA ASN A 277 5.33 -14.14 3.82
C ASN A 277 6.20 -13.79 5.03
N ARG A 278 7.50 -13.58 4.84
CA ARG A 278 8.46 -13.18 5.88
C ARG A 278 9.50 -12.30 5.25
N ARG A 279 9.26 -11.00 5.26
CA ARG A 279 10.05 -10.04 4.49
C ARG A 279 10.49 -8.87 5.36
N ILE A 280 11.72 -8.43 5.14
CA ILE A 280 12.28 -7.21 5.69
C ILE A 280 12.75 -6.37 4.50
N GLU A 281 12.38 -5.11 4.48
CA GLU A 281 12.86 -4.11 3.54
C GLU A 281 13.21 -2.85 4.30
N ILE A 282 14.35 -2.26 3.97
CA ILE A 282 14.80 -0.97 4.50
C ILE A 282 15.39 -0.20 3.32
N ALA A 283 14.93 1.02 3.12
CA ALA A 283 15.30 1.78 1.95
C ALA A 283 15.57 3.26 2.27
N PRO A 284 16.83 3.68 2.41
CA PRO A 284 17.17 5.08 2.36
C PRO A 284 16.95 5.67 0.97
N GLY A 285 16.51 6.93 0.95
CA GLY A 285 16.27 7.69 -0.27
C GLY A 285 16.69 9.15 -0.14
N PHE A 286 16.77 9.83 -1.28
CA PHE A 286 17.05 11.26 -1.34
C PHE A 286 16.30 11.91 -2.50
N HIS A 287 16.05 13.21 -2.35
CA HIS A 287 15.43 14.06 -3.34
C HIS A 287 16.11 15.42 -3.40
N PHE A 288 16.30 15.94 -4.61
CA PHE A 288 16.79 17.29 -4.88
C PHE A 288 16.00 17.92 -6.02
N SER A 289 15.50 19.13 -5.78
CA SER A 289 14.97 19.99 -6.83
C SER A 289 15.18 21.47 -6.46
N THR A 290 14.84 22.36 -7.36
CA THR A 290 14.89 23.81 -7.11
C THR A 290 13.83 24.47 -7.95
N THR A 291 13.07 25.38 -7.33
CA THR A 291 12.19 26.30 -8.05
C THR A 291 12.60 27.74 -7.77
N HIS A 292 12.06 28.68 -8.53
CA HIS A 292 12.32 30.10 -8.36
C HIS A 292 11.02 30.86 -8.10
N VAL A 293 11.02 31.70 -7.07
CA VAL A 293 9.92 32.59 -6.74
C VAL A 293 10.48 33.99 -6.65
N ALA A 294 9.94 34.93 -7.41
CA ALA A 294 10.42 36.33 -7.44
C ALA A 294 11.96 36.45 -7.62
N ARG A 295 12.53 35.60 -8.48
CA ARG A 295 13.99 35.50 -8.73
C ARG A 295 14.80 34.95 -7.55
N GLN A 296 14.16 34.47 -6.49
CA GLN A 296 14.81 33.75 -5.38
C GLN A 296 14.80 32.27 -5.62
N SER A 297 15.91 31.62 -5.36
CA SER A 297 16.01 30.13 -5.44
C SER A 297 15.42 29.51 -4.19
N VAL A 298 14.49 28.60 -4.38
CA VAL A 298 13.83 27.83 -3.31
C VAL A 298 14.19 26.34 -3.49
N PRO A 299 15.25 25.86 -2.81
CA PRO A 299 15.67 24.48 -2.94
C PRO A 299 14.69 23.54 -2.22
N SER A 300 14.41 22.40 -2.85
CA SER A 300 13.75 21.23 -2.25
C SER A 300 14.79 20.14 -2.05
N GLN A 301 14.98 19.73 -0.81
CA GLN A 301 16.00 18.74 -0.44
C GLN A 301 15.42 17.83 0.63
N ILE A 302 15.51 16.52 0.42
CA ILE A 302 14.94 15.52 1.34
C ILE A 302 15.92 14.37 1.47
N VAL A 303 16.03 13.85 2.69
CA VAL A 303 16.48 12.48 2.96
C VAL A 303 15.31 11.71 3.53
N SER A 304 15.13 10.48 3.07
CA SER A 304 14.02 9.62 3.50
C SER A 304 14.53 8.23 3.90
N LEU A 305 13.71 7.54 4.67
CA LEU A 305 13.88 6.13 5.00
C LEU A 305 12.50 5.49 5.02
N ASP A 306 12.25 4.52 4.18
CA ASP A 306 11.06 3.69 4.26
C ASP A 306 11.38 2.26 4.66
N TRP A 307 10.41 1.56 5.23
CA TRP A 307 10.59 0.18 5.67
C TRP A 307 9.33 -0.65 5.54
N LEU A 308 9.54 -1.95 5.41
CA LEU A 308 8.53 -2.98 5.57
C LEU A 308 9.12 -4.14 6.38
N PHE A 309 8.41 -4.55 7.40
CA PHE A 309 8.74 -5.70 8.21
C PHE A 309 7.52 -6.62 8.35
N ARG A 310 7.59 -7.79 7.72
CA ARG A 310 6.57 -8.83 7.78
C ARG A 310 7.15 -10.08 8.48
N PRO A 311 7.06 -10.17 9.81
CA PRO A 311 7.63 -11.31 10.55
C PRO A 311 6.87 -12.61 10.31
N THR A 312 5.59 -12.52 10.00
CA THR A 312 4.68 -13.64 9.70
C THR A 312 3.68 -13.23 8.62
N SER A 313 2.90 -14.18 8.10
CA SER A 313 1.78 -13.87 7.20
C SER A 313 0.63 -13.09 7.88
N VAL A 314 0.61 -13.03 9.23
CA VAL A 314 -0.44 -12.37 10.01
C VAL A 314 -0.11 -10.91 10.31
N PHE A 315 1.16 -10.57 10.52
CA PHE A 315 1.58 -9.24 10.95
C PHE A 315 2.47 -8.56 9.91
N GLU A 316 2.17 -7.29 9.65
CA GLU A 316 3.01 -6.41 8.83
C GLU A 316 3.16 -5.06 9.51
N PHE A 317 4.38 -4.53 9.49
CA PHE A 317 4.74 -3.19 9.95
C PHE A 317 5.36 -2.45 8.78
N THR A 318 4.83 -1.30 8.44
CA THR A 318 5.37 -0.46 7.37
C THR A 318 5.37 0.99 7.79
N GLY A 319 6.22 1.78 7.17
CA GLY A 319 6.30 3.19 7.48
C GLY A 319 7.35 3.92 6.67
N GLU A 320 7.45 5.21 6.95
CA GLU A 320 8.37 6.12 6.31
C GLU A 320 8.76 7.24 7.29
N PHE A 321 9.97 7.73 7.13
CA PHE A 321 10.49 8.94 7.75
C PHE A 321 11.11 9.83 6.69
N PHE A 322 10.94 11.14 6.80
CA PHE A 322 11.68 12.08 6.00
C PHE A 322 12.14 13.30 6.82
N HIS A 323 13.23 13.90 6.38
CA HIS A 323 13.70 15.18 6.85
C HIS A 323 14.17 16.02 5.66
N GLY A 324 13.73 17.28 5.60
CA GLY A 324 14.06 18.10 4.45
C GLY A 324 13.49 19.51 4.50
N GLN A 325 13.40 20.12 3.32
CA GLN A 325 12.81 21.44 3.13
C GLN A 325 12.10 21.55 1.79
N ASN A 326 11.11 22.41 1.69
CA ASN A 326 10.29 22.63 0.48
C ASN A 326 9.70 21.33 -0.07
N VAL A 327 8.87 20.67 0.74
CA VAL A 327 8.39 19.30 0.52
C VAL A 327 6.93 19.23 0.01
N ALA A 328 6.23 20.36 -0.17
CA ALA A 328 4.82 20.38 -0.57
C ALA A 328 4.55 19.71 -1.93
N GLY A 329 5.48 19.79 -2.87
CA GLY A 329 5.39 19.13 -4.17
C GLY A 329 5.43 17.60 -4.12
N LEU A 330 5.64 17.02 -2.94
CA LEU A 330 5.62 15.60 -2.67
C LEU A 330 4.52 15.20 -1.67
N GLY A 331 3.44 16.00 -1.59
CA GLY A 331 2.29 15.69 -0.74
C GLY A 331 2.45 16.08 0.73
N ALA A 332 3.56 16.69 1.12
CA ALA A 332 3.73 17.25 2.44
C ALA A 332 2.95 18.57 2.62
N ARG A 333 2.88 19.09 3.85
CA ARG A 333 2.02 20.23 4.19
C ARG A 333 2.52 21.55 3.66
N GLN A 334 3.81 21.85 3.84
CA GLN A 334 4.43 23.12 3.53
C GLN A 334 5.58 22.94 2.54
N GLY A 335 5.69 23.89 1.61
CA GLY A 335 6.82 23.96 0.69
C GLY A 335 7.74 25.11 1.03
N PHE A 336 7.34 26.30 0.63
CA PHE A 336 7.96 27.56 1.02
C PHE A 336 6.89 28.51 1.56
N ASP A 337 7.32 29.55 2.25
CA ASP A 337 6.43 30.58 2.73
C ASP A 337 7.03 31.98 2.47
N ILE A 338 6.18 32.98 2.50
CA ILE A 338 6.55 34.38 2.37
C ILE A 338 6.32 35.04 3.73
N LEU A 339 7.42 35.32 4.42
CA LEU A 339 7.36 35.94 5.74
C LEU A 339 6.88 37.39 5.67
N PRO A 340 6.42 38.00 6.79
CA PRO A 340 6.02 39.42 6.84
C PRO A 340 7.11 40.38 6.41
N SER A 341 8.38 39.95 6.40
CA SER A 341 9.53 40.70 5.86
C SER A 341 9.66 40.64 4.34
N GLU A 342 8.66 40.05 3.62
CA GLU A 342 8.68 39.77 2.18
C GLU A 342 9.78 38.78 1.75
N MET A 343 10.43 38.12 2.70
CA MET A 343 11.45 37.12 2.43
C MET A 343 10.80 35.79 2.12
N VAL A 344 11.15 35.17 0.96
CA VAL A 344 10.76 33.84 0.59
C VAL A 344 11.71 32.85 1.24
N VAL A 345 11.18 31.93 2.03
CA VAL A 345 11.96 30.90 2.74
C VAL A 345 11.44 29.49 2.42
N PRO A 346 12.32 28.52 2.15
CA PRO A 346 11.90 27.11 2.13
C PRO A 346 11.56 26.70 3.56
N VAL A 347 10.40 26.06 3.75
CA VAL A 347 10.00 25.54 5.06
C VAL A 347 10.74 24.24 5.32
N HIS A 348 11.49 24.19 6.43
CA HIS A 348 12.12 22.97 6.91
C HIS A 348 11.08 22.10 7.60
N SER A 349 10.99 20.85 7.17
CA SER A 349 9.99 19.89 7.62
C SER A 349 10.63 18.56 7.99
N GLN A 350 10.04 17.91 8.97
CA GLN A 350 10.28 16.52 9.30
C GLN A 350 8.93 15.82 9.37
N GLY A 351 8.85 14.60 8.84
CA GLY A 351 7.64 13.81 8.91
C GLY A 351 7.93 12.33 9.04
N GLU A 352 7.02 11.64 9.69
CA GLU A 352 7.06 10.19 9.85
C GLU A 352 5.65 9.61 9.89
N TRP A 353 5.53 8.38 9.42
CA TRP A 353 4.34 7.58 9.63
C TRP A 353 4.67 6.11 9.82
N ALA A 354 3.80 5.40 10.50
CA ALA A 354 3.88 3.96 10.66
C ALA A 354 2.49 3.32 10.64
N GLN A 355 2.42 2.10 10.15
CA GLN A 355 1.23 1.25 10.14
C GLN A 355 1.53 -0.12 10.71
N ILE A 356 0.58 -0.65 11.46
CA ILE A 356 0.48 -2.07 11.83
C ILE A 356 -0.73 -2.65 11.10
N SER A 357 -0.50 -3.74 10.37
CA SER A 357 -1.56 -4.53 9.73
C SER A 357 -1.64 -5.90 10.38
N VAL A 358 -2.86 -6.35 10.68
CA VAL A 358 -3.16 -7.68 11.23
C VAL A 358 -4.11 -8.39 10.26
N PHE A 359 -3.62 -9.41 9.59
CA PHE A 359 -4.42 -10.27 8.71
C PHE A 359 -4.99 -11.44 9.54
N ALA A 360 -6.08 -11.15 10.27
CA ALA A 360 -6.65 -12.06 11.28
C ALA A 360 -7.28 -13.31 10.67
N ALA A 361 -7.80 -13.21 9.44
CA ALA A 361 -8.36 -14.33 8.68
C ALA A 361 -8.26 -14.03 7.16
N ALA A 362 -8.52 -15.04 6.33
CA ALA A 362 -8.50 -14.87 4.87
C ALA A 362 -9.43 -13.73 4.34
N ARG A 363 -10.45 -13.38 5.11
CA ARG A 363 -11.44 -12.36 4.78
C ARG A 363 -11.38 -11.12 5.66
N LEU A 364 -10.58 -11.11 6.74
CA LEU A 364 -10.63 -10.06 7.77
C LEU A 364 -9.23 -9.52 8.03
N SER A 365 -9.04 -8.22 7.86
CA SER A 365 -7.84 -7.50 8.25
C SER A 365 -8.17 -6.25 9.05
N PHE A 366 -7.23 -5.87 9.91
CA PHE A 366 -7.24 -4.65 10.69
C PHE A 366 -5.97 -3.87 10.38
N HIS A 367 -6.10 -2.56 10.26
CA HIS A 367 -4.97 -1.67 10.03
C HIS A 367 -5.08 -0.49 11.00
N ALA A 368 -3.99 -0.20 11.69
CA ALA A 368 -3.87 1.00 12.51
C ALA A 368 -2.64 1.76 12.06
N TYR A 369 -2.81 3.04 11.78
CA TYR A 369 -1.73 3.89 11.30
C TYR A 369 -1.77 5.26 11.96
N ALA A 370 -0.60 5.87 12.08
CA ALA A 370 -0.44 7.22 12.56
C ALA A 370 0.74 7.89 11.87
N GLY A 371 0.67 9.19 11.73
CA GLY A 371 1.76 9.97 11.18
C GLY A 371 1.72 11.41 11.64
N GLU A 372 2.86 12.06 11.56
CA GLU A 372 3.07 13.42 11.99
C GLU A 372 3.98 14.17 11.04
N GLN A 373 3.69 15.43 10.82
CA GLN A 373 4.62 16.37 10.19
C GLN A 373 4.84 17.56 11.09
N HIS A 374 6.09 17.91 11.29
CA HIS A 374 6.59 19.08 11.98
C HIS A 374 7.26 20.03 11.00
N ASP A 375 6.80 21.30 10.99
CA ASP A 375 7.38 22.37 10.21
C ASP A 375 8.05 23.37 11.16
N ARG A 376 9.24 23.88 10.79
CA ARG A 376 9.98 24.82 11.60
C ARG A 376 9.20 26.12 11.74
N ALA A 377 8.79 26.49 12.96
CA ALA A 377 7.92 27.63 13.22
C ALA A 377 8.47 28.97 12.74
N SER A 378 9.80 29.13 12.69
CA SER A 378 10.45 30.36 12.16
C SER A 378 10.31 30.55 10.65
N ASP A 379 10.02 29.45 9.93
CA ASP A 379 9.93 29.42 8.47
C ASP A 379 8.48 29.56 8.00
N VAL A 380 7.53 29.59 8.94
CA VAL A 380 6.08 29.59 8.68
C VAL A 380 5.50 30.96 8.99
N ALA A 381 4.69 31.49 8.09
CA ALA A 381 3.99 32.75 8.32
C ALA A 381 2.89 32.61 9.40
N PRO A 382 2.48 33.70 10.05
CA PRO A 382 1.41 33.67 11.05
C PRO A 382 0.14 33.02 10.51
N GLY A 383 -0.44 32.08 11.28
CA GLY A 383 -1.61 31.28 10.88
C GLY A 383 -1.32 30.07 9.98
N GLY A 384 -0.07 29.85 9.59
CA GLY A 384 0.35 28.61 8.92
C GLY A 384 0.43 27.43 9.90
N VAL A 385 0.45 26.22 9.35
CA VAL A 385 0.55 24.98 10.14
C VAL A 385 1.98 24.71 10.54
N THR A 386 2.21 24.44 11.82
CA THR A 386 3.54 24.07 12.35
C THR A 386 3.62 22.60 12.75
N ARG A 387 2.47 21.95 12.96
CA ARG A 387 2.40 20.52 13.28
C ARG A 387 1.06 19.94 12.84
N ASN A 388 1.09 18.80 12.22
CA ASN A 388 -0.12 18.04 11.89
C ASN A 388 0.10 16.56 12.25
N PHE A 389 -0.68 16.06 13.21
CA PHE A 389 -0.66 14.67 13.66
C PHE A 389 -2.00 14.03 13.32
N VAL A 390 -1.99 12.91 12.61
CA VAL A 390 -3.19 12.16 12.23
C VAL A 390 -3.00 10.71 12.61
N TYR A 391 -4.04 10.10 13.17
CA TYR A 391 -4.08 8.66 13.39
C TYR A 391 -5.43 8.09 12.96
N ALA A 392 -5.42 6.84 12.54
CA ALA A 392 -6.61 6.13 12.11
C ALA A 392 -6.52 4.64 12.44
N GLY A 393 -7.69 4.03 12.49
CA GLY A 393 -7.84 2.59 12.54
C GLY A 393 -8.97 2.15 11.61
N ASN A 394 -8.73 1.10 10.85
CA ASN A 394 -9.75 0.52 9.98
C ASN A 394 -9.84 -1.00 10.10
N LEU A 395 -11.01 -1.48 9.72
CA LEU A 395 -11.34 -2.88 9.56
C LEU A 395 -11.79 -3.08 8.11
N MET A 396 -11.23 -4.10 7.44
CA MET A 396 -11.63 -4.49 6.09
C MET A 396 -12.14 -5.93 6.09
N TYR A 397 -13.31 -6.16 5.51
CA TYR A 397 -13.92 -7.48 5.40
C TYR A 397 -14.27 -7.81 3.95
N LYS A 398 -13.73 -8.92 3.43
CA LYS A 398 -14.04 -9.44 2.10
C LYS A 398 -15.39 -10.16 2.14
N LEU A 399 -16.43 -9.52 1.64
CA LEU A 399 -17.77 -10.11 1.45
C LEU A 399 -17.73 -11.20 0.38
N ALA A 400 -16.97 -10.97 -0.69
CA ALA A 400 -16.67 -11.90 -1.78
C ALA A 400 -15.20 -11.71 -2.22
N PRO A 401 -14.63 -12.55 -3.09
CA PRO A 401 -13.25 -12.42 -3.55
C PRO A 401 -12.89 -11.02 -4.06
N ASN A 402 -13.83 -10.32 -4.67
CA ASN A 402 -13.69 -9.00 -5.27
C ASN A 402 -14.58 -7.92 -4.66
N VAL A 403 -15.25 -8.19 -3.52
CA VAL A 403 -16.09 -7.22 -2.80
C VAL A 403 -15.56 -7.03 -1.39
N VAL A 404 -15.18 -5.80 -1.06
CA VAL A 404 -14.63 -5.45 0.26
C VAL A 404 -15.50 -4.37 0.89
N ALA A 405 -15.94 -4.61 2.11
CA ALA A 405 -16.50 -3.59 3.00
C ALA A 405 -15.43 -3.15 3.98
N ALA A 406 -15.37 -1.84 4.28
CA ALA A 406 -14.46 -1.30 5.26
C ALA A 406 -15.15 -0.25 6.13
N PHE A 407 -14.67 -0.14 7.36
CA PHE A 407 -14.99 0.98 8.27
C PHE A 407 -13.69 1.58 8.77
N GLU A 408 -13.57 2.89 8.73
CA GLU A 408 -12.42 3.63 9.23
C GLU A 408 -12.85 4.75 10.16
N ALA A 409 -12.09 4.95 11.22
CA ALA A 409 -12.20 6.09 12.12
C ALA A 409 -10.85 6.78 12.23
N SER A 410 -10.80 8.09 12.02
CA SER A 410 -9.58 8.88 12.10
C SER A 410 -9.77 10.18 12.88
N GLN A 411 -8.67 10.70 13.40
CA GLN A 411 -8.62 12.03 14.03
C GLN A 411 -7.38 12.79 13.57
N ALA A 412 -7.59 14.01 13.07
CA ALA A 412 -6.54 14.97 12.78
C ALA A 412 -6.39 15.96 13.93
N ARG A 413 -5.14 16.27 14.29
CA ARG A 413 -4.74 17.25 15.32
C ARG A 413 -3.75 18.22 14.70
N THR A 414 -4.20 19.43 14.41
CA THR A 414 -3.42 20.43 13.69
C THR A 414 -3.12 21.65 14.57
N GLN A 415 -1.83 21.97 14.68
CA GLN A 415 -1.34 23.15 15.37
C GLN A 415 -1.00 24.23 14.37
N TYR A 416 -1.55 25.42 14.57
CA TYR A 416 -1.29 26.60 13.77
C TYR A 416 -0.38 27.57 14.55
N LEU A 417 0.51 28.28 13.85
CA LEU A 417 1.37 29.29 14.44
C LEU A 417 0.54 30.43 15.06
N GLY A 418 0.69 30.63 16.36
CA GLY A 418 -0.06 31.64 17.10
C GLY A 418 -1.51 31.27 17.44
N SER A 419 -1.93 30.02 17.25
CA SER A 419 -3.30 29.55 17.52
C SER A 419 -3.35 28.32 18.40
N LEU A 420 -4.55 27.99 18.93
CA LEU A 420 -4.78 26.77 19.67
C LEU A 420 -4.83 25.57 18.73
N LEU A 421 -4.54 24.39 19.29
CA LEU A 421 -4.68 23.10 18.61
C LEU A 421 -6.12 22.92 18.11
N ARG A 422 -6.27 22.47 16.86
CA ARG A 422 -7.55 22.09 16.24
C ARG A 422 -7.65 20.58 16.13
N LEU A 423 -8.90 20.08 16.29
CA LEU A 423 -9.20 18.64 16.22
C LEU A 423 -10.32 18.42 15.21
N ASN A 424 -10.17 17.42 14.37
CA ASN A 424 -11.25 16.95 13.49
C ASN A 424 -11.33 15.43 13.56
N ASN A 425 -12.55 14.90 13.78
CA ASN A 425 -12.83 13.48 13.64
C ASN A 425 -13.46 13.23 12.27
N HIS A 426 -13.10 12.10 11.69
CA HIS A 426 -13.67 11.60 10.44
C HIS A 426 -13.99 10.12 10.59
N TYR A 427 -15.15 9.73 10.10
CA TYR A 427 -15.62 8.35 10.04
C TYR A 427 -16.03 8.05 8.60
N ASP A 428 -15.65 6.87 8.11
CA ASP A 428 -16.00 6.44 6.75
C ASP A 428 -16.44 4.98 6.74
N LEU A 429 -17.48 4.72 5.97
CA LEU A 429 -17.93 3.39 5.59
C LEU A 429 -17.75 3.23 4.09
N ALA A 430 -16.88 2.30 3.70
CA ALA A 430 -16.54 2.05 2.31
C ALA A 430 -17.08 0.71 1.82
N LEU A 431 -17.51 0.67 0.56
CA LEU A 431 -17.79 -0.55 -0.19
C LEU A 431 -17.06 -0.50 -1.53
N ALA A 432 -16.16 -1.45 -1.74
CA ALA A 432 -15.34 -1.55 -2.94
C ALA A 432 -15.69 -2.81 -3.74
N TYR A 433 -15.81 -2.68 -5.06
CA TYR A 433 -15.85 -3.78 -6.02
C TYR A 433 -14.58 -3.72 -6.89
N LEU A 434 -13.75 -4.75 -6.80
CA LEU A 434 -12.49 -4.87 -7.54
C LEU A 434 -12.73 -5.65 -8.85
N PHE A 435 -12.15 -5.22 -9.95
CA PHE A 435 -12.29 -5.87 -11.26
C PHE A 435 -11.00 -5.81 -12.08
#